data_7ee8a55c29cc64c4b9032d04f6430b6c
#
_entry.id   7ee8a55c29cc64c4b9032d04f6430b6c
#
_cell.length_a   1.000
_cell.length_b   1.000
_cell.length_c   1.000
_cell.angle_alpha   90.00
_cell.angle_beta   90.00
_cell.angle_gamma   90.00
#
_symmetry.space_group_name_H-M   'P 1'
#
loop_
_entity.id
_entity.type
_entity.pdbx_description
1 polymer ?
#
loop_
_entity_poly.entity_id
_entity_poly.type
_entity_poly.pdbx_seq_one_letter_code
_entity_poly.pdbx_strand_id
1 'polypeptide(L)'
;MKLEHYNYAVQLSRRKLLQSAASIGGLAALGGVGLGVSPAFAQDDLRAQILAIPGVNMGSPTDAHWQQVGELCLGPTKANVAEGEFAGVELTFFGINNQNQHNVEFRGFLKAWETYTGAKLSWIDLAQADYNPRLQQSIATGTVDFDILAMGAPLEGDTAGKGLLDEMPDWVKTQIDMDDYVDYLKAPVGTWDGKTYRISLDGDCHTLAYRKDYFTDPAITAATGMTEPPTTWAQVDAFTKSVKGQVDPLTGLEAHGFLDPLKYSWGGFGFYFLGDRAAAYGKHPDDPAWLFDPETMKPRVNNPAWVQAIQDVMDLVAADVYPVDQINADPNTTGFSQFLAGTGSMVTWWGDVGSNAKTNDSSVVGDVTGFSINPGADRVYNSMTSEWETPESPNFAPNMAYIGWGVYVTNRVSGDELKRKAAWSAAAHLGGKDLALWLAAYPSGFQPYRNSQFNYEEYEAAGYDRAFLEDYLGSNLDSYNHPNAAIEPRIPGIFQYYSIAEDELMKGMAGQYAGAQETADAIAAAWEKITDQIGRDSQIALYKASLGM
;
A
#
# COMPACT_ATOMS: atom_id res chain seq x y z
N MET A 1 -10.45 -35.27 -3.44
CA MET A 1 -10.30 -34.75 -2.08
C MET A 1 -10.15 -33.22 -2.04
N LYS A 2 -10.22 -32.50 -3.19
CA LYS A 2 -10.08 -31.03 -3.29
C LYS A 2 -11.41 -30.25 -3.36
N LEU A 3 -12.56 -30.89 -3.38
CA LEU A 3 -13.88 -30.22 -3.53
C LEU A 3 -14.70 -30.17 -2.23
N GLU A 4 -14.35 -30.93 -1.21
CA GLU A 4 -15.13 -30.97 0.04
C GLU A 4 -14.75 -29.83 1.02
N HIS A 5 -13.50 -29.38 1.01
CA HIS A 5 -13.03 -28.30 1.90
C HIS A 5 -13.53 -26.91 1.48
N TYR A 6 -13.75 -26.70 0.18
CA TYR A 6 -14.33 -25.45 -0.34
C TYR A 6 -15.78 -25.24 0.14
N ASN A 7 -16.53 -26.33 0.30
CA ASN A 7 -17.90 -26.28 0.78
C ASN A 7 -18.04 -26.02 2.30
N TYR A 8 -16.99 -26.26 3.10
CA TYR A 8 -17.05 -26.06 4.54
C TYR A 8 -16.90 -24.58 4.93
N ALA A 9 -15.98 -23.88 4.27
CA ALA A 9 -15.80 -22.43 4.45
C ALA A 9 -17.05 -21.63 4.01
N VAL A 10 -17.69 -22.02 2.92
CA VAL A 10 -18.93 -21.42 2.42
C VAL A 10 -20.12 -21.67 3.36
N GLN A 11 -20.16 -22.79 4.09
CA GLN A 11 -21.24 -23.08 5.04
C GLN A 11 -21.14 -22.27 6.35
N LEU A 12 -19.93 -21.92 6.80
CA LEU A 12 -19.73 -21.09 7.98
C LEU A 12 -20.13 -19.62 7.72
N SER A 13 -19.86 -19.10 6.53
CA SER A 13 -20.27 -17.77 6.08
C SER A 13 -21.81 -17.61 6.06
N ARG A 14 -22.54 -18.64 5.59
CA ARG A 14 -24.02 -18.60 5.52
C ARG A 14 -24.72 -18.60 6.89
N ARG A 15 -24.08 -19.09 7.94
CA ARG A 15 -24.65 -19.08 9.29
C ARG A 15 -24.66 -17.71 9.95
N LYS A 16 -23.71 -16.83 9.61
CA LYS A 16 -23.68 -15.43 10.08
C LYS A 16 -24.72 -14.55 9.38
N LEU A 17 -25.07 -14.84 8.13
CA LEU A 17 -26.06 -14.09 7.32
C LEU A 17 -27.50 -14.14 7.88
N LEU A 18 -27.85 -15.16 8.65
CA LEU A 18 -29.21 -15.34 9.19
C LEU A 18 -29.45 -14.67 10.54
N GLN A 19 -28.42 -14.10 11.18
CA GLN A 19 -28.55 -13.42 12.47
C GLN A 19 -28.69 -11.89 12.37
N SER A 20 -28.38 -11.29 11.22
CA SER A 20 -28.38 -9.82 11.01
C SER A 20 -29.69 -9.24 10.47
N ALA A 21 -30.70 -10.06 10.18
CA ALA A 21 -31.94 -9.63 9.52
C ALA A 21 -33.05 -9.09 10.46
N ALA A 22 -32.78 -8.86 11.73
CA ALA A 22 -33.83 -8.58 12.72
C ALA A 22 -33.86 -7.15 13.30
N SER A 23 -33.19 -6.17 12.73
CA SER A 23 -33.25 -4.80 13.29
C SER A 23 -33.15 -3.69 12.24
N ILE A 24 -34.08 -3.62 11.31
CA ILE A 24 -34.35 -2.36 10.57
C ILE A 24 -35.86 -2.17 10.48
N GLY A 25 -36.38 -1.36 11.37
CA GLY A 25 -37.76 -0.88 11.32
C GLY A 25 -37.89 0.43 12.07
N GLY A 26 -37.94 1.53 11.37
CA GLY A 26 -38.56 2.76 11.86
C GLY A 26 -37.65 3.97 11.96
N LEU A 27 -37.72 4.82 10.97
CA LEU A 27 -37.73 6.28 11.13
C LEU A 27 -38.17 6.92 9.81
N ALA A 28 -39.46 7.25 9.75
CA ALA A 28 -39.99 8.15 8.73
C ALA A 28 -40.61 9.36 9.44
N ALA A 29 -40.27 10.52 8.92
CA ALA A 29 -40.96 11.82 9.01
C ALA A 29 -40.89 12.59 10.35
N LEU A 30 -40.13 13.68 10.33
CA LEU A 30 -40.57 14.97 10.87
C LEU A 30 -39.94 16.09 10.00
N GLY A 31 -40.83 16.90 9.47
CA GLY A 31 -40.49 18.03 8.62
C GLY A 31 -40.07 19.27 9.39
N GLY A 32 -39.18 20.01 8.76
CA GLY A 32 -39.05 21.45 8.70
C GLY A 32 -39.01 22.28 10.00
N VAL A 33 -37.83 22.66 10.44
CA VAL A 33 -37.55 24.00 10.97
C VAL A 33 -36.08 24.31 10.58
N GLY A 34 -35.87 25.38 9.78
CA GLY A 34 -34.55 25.84 9.40
C GLY A 34 -33.82 26.46 10.58
N LEU A 35 -32.96 25.69 11.22
CA LEU A 35 -31.90 26.16 12.09
C LEU A 35 -30.60 25.99 11.33
N GLY A 36 -29.84 27.07 11.19
CA GLY A 36 -28.52 27.03 10.55
C GLY A 36 -27.64 25.98 11.25
N VAL A 37 -27.48 24.84 10.62
CA VAL A 37 -26.60 23.77 11.08
C VAL A 37 -25.17 24.26 10.96
N SER A 38 -24.42 24.17 12.05
CA SER A 38 -22.97 24.46 12.03
C SER A 38 -22.29 23.56 10.97
N PRO A 39 -21.31 24.06 10.21
CA PRO A 39 -20.63 23.24 9.19
C PRO A 39 -20.10 21.91 9.72
N ALA A 40 -19.67 21.85 10.97
CA ALA A 40 -19.21 20.61 11.63
C ALA A 40 -20.31 19.53 11.73
N PHE A 41 -21.52 19.90 12.19
CA PHE A 41 -22.62 18.93 12.30
C PHE A 41 -23.09 18.40 10.93
N ALA A 42 -23.00 19.21 9.87
CA ALA A 42 -23.34 18.76 8.52
C ALA A 42 -22.30 17.76 7.96
N GLN A 43 -21.06 17.87 8.38
CA GLN A 43 -19.96 16.99 7.93
C GLN A 43 -20.01 15.64 8.66
N ASP A 44 -20.26 15.63 9.96
CA ASP A 44 -20.41 14.38 10.73
C ASP A 44 -21.58 13.54 10.21
N ASP A 45 -22.69 14.18 9.81
CA ASP A 45 -23.85 13.52 9.19
C ASP A 45 -23.50 12.93 7.81
N LEU A 46 -22.70 13.64 6.99
CA LEU A 46 -22.25 13.16 5.68
C LEU A 46 -21.34 11.93 5.81
N ARG A 47 -20.36 11.95 6.72
CA ARG A 47 -19.43 10.83 6.94
C ARG A 47 -20.18 9.59 7.44
N ALA A 48 -21.14 9.77 8.36
CA ALA A 48 -22.02 8.69 8.80
C ALA A 48 -22.86 8.09 7.65
N GLN A 49 -23.38 8.92 6.75
CA GLN A 49 -24.12 8.44 5.58
C GLN A 49 -23.23 7.64 4.63
N ILE A 50 -21.99 8.07 4.40
CA ILE A 50 -21.02 7.37 3.54
C ILE A 50 -20.68 6.00 4.14
N LEU A 51 -20.39 5.92 5.43
CA LEU A 51 -20.06 4.66 6.10
C LEU A 51 -21.25 3.70 6.22
N ALA A 52 -22.48 4.21 6.15
CA ALA A 52 -23.68 3.39 6.13
C ALA A 52 -23.95 2.72 4.76
N ILE A 53 -23.23 3.12 3.70
CA ILE A 53 -23.39 2.49 2.37
C ILE A 53 -22.88 1.05 2.46
N PRO A 54 -23.65 0.05 2.00
CA PRO A 54 -23.20 -1.34 1.95
C PRO A 54 -21.88 -1.47 1.18
N GLY A 55 -20.98 -2.32 1.70
CA GLY A 55 -19.65 -2.50 1.14
C GLY A 55 -18.55 -2.26 2.17
N VAL A 56 -18.69 -1.30 3.08
CA VAL A 56 -17.76 -1.10 4.19
C VAL A 56 -17.68 -2.34 5.08
N ASN A 57 -18.84 -2.94 5.40
CA ASN A 57 -18.94 -4.14 6.25
C ASN A 57 -19.26 -5.43 5.51
N MET A 58 -19.38 -5.40 4.18
CA MET A 58 -19.87 -6.54 3.40
C MET A 58 -18.88 -7.05 2.35
N GLY A 59 -17.70 -6.43 2.22
CA GLY A 59 -16.61 -6.87 1.36
C GLY A 59 -16.86 -6.85 -0.15
N SER A 60 -18.09 -6.55 -0.59
CA SER A 60 -18.48 -6.66 -2.00
C SER A 60 -19.39 -5.50 -2.43
N PRO A 61 -18.90 -4.26 -2.52
CA PRO A 61 -19.68 -3.14 -3.02
C PRO A 61 -20.02 -3.34 -4.51
N THR A 62 -21.15 -2.76 -4.93
CA THR A 62 -21.59 -2.76 -6.34
C THR A 62 -21.31 -1.41 -6.99
N ASP A 63 -21.39 -1.34 -8.32
CA ASP A 63 -21.27 -0.09 -9.08
C ASP A 63 -22.22 0.99 -8.56
N ALA A 64 -23.43 0.60 -8.11
CA ALA A 64 -24.41 1.52 -7.53
C ALA A 64 -23.93 2.11 -6.19
N HIS A 65 -23.24 1.33 -5.37
CA HIS A 65 -22.66 1.79 -4.11
C HIS A 65 -21.53 2.80 -4.37
N TRP A 66 -20.61 2.52 -5.27
CA TRP A 66 -19.56 3.46 -5.65
C TRP A 66 -20.10 4.76 -6.25
N GLN A 67 -21.14 4.67 -7.10
CA GLN A 67 -21.79 5.86 -7.62
C GLN A 67 -22.45 6.68 -6.50
N GLN A 68 -23.15 6.04 -5.56
CA GLN A 68 -23.79 6.71 -4.41
C GLN A 68 -22.74 7.43 -3.53
N VAL A 69 -21.59 6.81 -3.26
CA VAL A 69 -20.48 7.47 -2.55
C VAL A 69 -20.00 8.69 -3.33
N GLY A 70 -19.78 8.55 -4.63
CA GLY A 70 -19.38 9.66 -5.50
C GLY A 70 -20.38 10.82 -5.47
N GLU A 71 -21.68 10.54 -5.46
CA GLU A 71 -22.75 11.56 -5.39
C GLU A 71 -22.73 12.32 -4.06
N LEU A 72 -22.56 11.63 -2.93
CA LEU A 72 -22.46 12.24 -1.61
C LEU A 72 -21.21 13.12 -1.48
N CYS A 73 -20.10 12.74 -2.13
CA CYS A 73 -18.83 13.46 -2.09
C CYS A 73 -18.72 14.62 -3.11
N LEU A 74 -19.78 15.01 -3.81
CA LEU A 74 -19.74 16.10 -4.80
C LEU A 74 -19.63 17.51 -4.20
N GLY A 75 -19.78 17.67 -2.89
CA GLY A 75 -19.75 18.99 -2.24
C GLY A 75 -18.55 19.86 -2.61
N PRO A 76 -17.30 19.41 -2.44
CA PRO A 76 -16.10 20.17 -2.80
C PRO A 76 -16.00 20.46 -4.31
N THR A 77 -16.45 19.54 -5.17
CA THR A 77 -16.52 19.77 -6.63
C THR A 77 -17.49 20.90 -6.96
N LYS A 78 -18.70 20.90 -6.38
CA LYS A 78 -19.74 21.93 -6.59
C LYS A 78 -19.31 23.31 -6.12
N ALA A 79 -18.38 23.39 -5.18
CA ALA A 79 -17.82 24.68 -4.71
C ALA A 79 -16.86 25.32 -5.74
N ASN A 80 -16.28 24.53 -6.67
CA ASN A 80 -15.25 24.99 -7.60
C ASN A 80 -15.67 24.92 -9.08
N VAL A 81 -16.73 24.18 -9.39
CA VAL A 81 -17.18 23.88 -10.75
C VAL A 81 -18.70 24.05 -10.84
N ALA A 82 -19.17 24.76 -11.86
CA ALA A 82 -20.60 24.92 -12.13
C ALA A 82 -21.18 23.64 -12.77
N GLU A 83 -22.47 23.41 -12.59
CA GLU A 83 -23.19 22.35 -13.28
C GLU A 83 -23.11 22.52 -14.80
N GLY A 84 -22.71 21.46 -15.50
CA GLY A 84 -22.53 21.46 -16.95
C GLY A 84 -21.33 22.25 -17.47
N GLU A 85 -20.44 22.74 -16.62
CA GLU A 85 -19.30 23.59 -17.00
C GLU A 85 -18.38 22.92 -18.04
N PHE A 86 -18.26 21.59 -17.98
CA PHE A 86 -17.40 20.82 -18.87
C PHE A 86 -18.16 20.08 -19.96
N ALA A 87 -19.35 20.54 -20.33
CA ALA A 87 -20.13 19.93 -21.40
C ALA A 87 -19.33 19.88 -22.71
N GLY A 88 -19.16 18.68 -23.28
CA GLY A 88 -18.39 18.44 -24.50
C GLY A 88 -16.89 18.22 -24.29
N VAL A 89 -16.38 18.33 -23.06
CA VAL A 89 -15.00 17.92 -22.74
C VAL A 89 -14.91 16.40 -22.67
N GLU A 90 -13.94 15.82 -23.36
CA GLU A 90 -13.61 14.39 -23.31
C GLU A 90 -12.22 14.21 -22.71
N LEU A 91 -12.14 13.35 -21.68
CA LEU A 91 -10.89 13.00 -20.99
C LEU A 91 -10.63 11.50 -21.11
N THR A 92 -9.36 11.12 -21.12
CA THR A 92 -8.92 9.72 -21.08
C THR A 92 -8.24 9.44 -19.75
N PHE A 93 -8.74 8.45 -19.02
CA PHE A 93 -8.16 7.97 -17.76
C PHE A 93 -7.36 6.68 -18.01
N PHE A 94 -6.12 6.63 -17.52
CA PHE A 94 -5.27 5.46 -17.58
C PHE A 94 -5.05 4.88 -16.18
N GLY A 95 -5.31 3.59 -16.00
CA GLY A 95 -5.12 2.91 -14.73
C GLY A 95 -5.31 1.39 -14.85
N ILE A 96 -5.33 0.73 -13.72
CA ILE A 96 -5.47 -0.72 -13.62
C ILE A 96 -6.94 -1.11 -13.54
N ASN A 97 -7.34 -2.11 -14.34
CA ASN A 97 -8.66 -2.74 -14.25
C ASN A 97 -8.56 -3.98 -13.36
N ASN A 98 -8.67 -3.79 -12.06
CA ASN A 98 -8.64 -4.87 -11.08
C ASN A 98 -9.83 -4.72 -10.12
N GLN A 99 -10.46 -5.83 -9.72
CA GLN A 99 -11.44 -5.82 -8.63
C GLN A 99 -10.75 -5.41 -7.33
N ASN A 100 -11.36 -4.51 -6.58
CA ASN A 100 -10.85 -3.91 -5.35
C ASN A 100 -9.68 -2.94 -5.55
N GLN A 101 -9.40 -2.49 -6.79
CA GLN A 101 -8.38 -1.45 -7.02
C GLN A 101 -8.66 -0.63 -8.29
N HIS A 102 -8.66 0.70 -8.14
CA HIS A 102 -8.50 1.69 -9.20
C HIS A 102 -9.68 1.86 -10.16
N ASN A 103 -9.51 1.52 -11.44
CA ASN A 103 -10.45 1.93 -12.48
C ASN A 103 -11.90 1.47 -12.24
N VAL A 104 -12.12 0.37 -11.53
CA VAL A 104 -13.48 -0.13 -11.26
C VAL A 104 -14.20 0.81 -10.29
N GLU A 105 -13.56 1.12 -9.15
CA GLU A 105 -14.10 2.03 -8.13
C GLU A 105 -14.14 3.47 -8.65
N PHE A 106 -13.05 3.92 -9.27
CA PHE A 106 -12.93 5.29 -9.79
C PHE A 106 -13.99 5.60 -10.84
N ARG A 107 -14.33 4.62 -11.69
CA ARG A 107 -15.42 4.74 -12.66
C ARG A 107 -16.76 4.96 -11.98
N GLY A 108 -17.02 4.22 -10.91
CA GLY A 108 -18.22 4.38 -10.11
C GLY A 108 -18.31 5.78 -9.48
N PHE A 109 -17.23 6.19 -8.78
CA PHE A 109 -17.16 7.52 -8.14
C PHE A 109 -17.27 8.66 -9.16
N LEU A 110 -16.53 8.58 -10.27
CA LEU A 110 -16.50 9.61 -11.30
C LEU A 110 -17.78 9.68 -12.13
N LYS A 111 -18.66 8.68 -12.07
CA LYS A 111 -19.95 8.73 -12.74
C LYS A 111 -20.83 9.89 -12.24
N ALA A 112 -20.79 10.15 -10.94
CA ALA A 112 -21.47 11.29 -10.35
C ALA A 112 -20.86 12.63 -10.82
N TRP A 113 -19.52 12.71 -10.89
CA TRP A 113 -18.79 13.85 -11.40
C TRP A 113 -19.12 14.13 -12.88
N GLU A 114 -19.13 13.09 -13.76
CA GLU A 114 -19.53 13.20 -15.16
C GLU A 114 -20.97 13.77 -15.30
N THR A 115 -21.88 13.23 -14.51
CA THR A 115 -23.30 13.64 -14.55
C THR A 115 -23.46 15.11 -14.17
N TYR A 116 -22.74 15.56 -13.13
CA TYR A 116 -22.81 16.94 -12.67
C TYR A 116 -22.12 17.93 -13.63
N THR A 117 -20.93 17.59 -14.11
CA THR A 117 -20.10 18.53 -14.90
C THR A 117 -20.37 18.51 -16.40
N GLY A 118 -21.00 17.46 -16.92
CA GLY A 118 -21.24 17.27 -18.34
C GLY A 118 -20.04 16.77 -19.15
N ALA A 119 -18.89 16.56 -18.53
CA ALA A 119 -17.73 15.94 -19.16
C ALA A 119 -17.93 14.43 -19.39
N LYS A 120 -17.09 13.83 -20.23
CA LYS A 120 -17.06 12.39 -20.47
C LYS A 120 -15.68 11.83 -20.23
N LEU A 121 -15.62 10.65 -19.60
CA LEU A 121 -14.40 9.87 -19.37
C LEU A 121 -14.37 8.64 -20.28
N SER A 122 -13.29 8.46 -20.99
CA SER A 122 -12.90 7.21 -21.63
C SER A 122 -11.78 6.56 -20.82
N TRP A 123 -11.70 5.23 -20.82
CA TRP A 123 -10.82 4.48 -19.93
C TRP A 123 -9.87 3.61 -20.74
N ILE A 124 -8.60 3.70 -20.42
CA ILE A 124 -7.61 2.72 -20.82
C ILE A 124 -7.45 1.75 -19.67
N ASP A 125 -8.17 0.64 -19.76
CA ASP A 125 -8.24 -0.42 -18.75
C ASP A 125 -7.25 -1.52 -19.07
N LEU A 126 -6.25 -1.70 -18.24
CA LEU A 126 -5.26 -2.75 -18.40
C LEU A 126 -5.27 -3.70 -17.21
N ALA A 127 -5.08 -4.98 -17.49
CA ALA A 127 -4.71 -5.92 -16.45
C ALA A 127 -3.37 -5.48 -15.84
N GLN A 128 -3.17 -5.80 -14.58
CA GLN A 128 -2.00 -5.36 -13.84
C GLN A 128 -0.66 -5.74 -14.49
N ALA A 129 -0.58 -6.92 -15.08
CA ALA A 129 0.61 -7.38 -15.81
C ALA A 129 0.94 -6.54 -17.06
N ASP A 130 -0.06 -5.91 -17.67
CA ASP A 130 0.09 -5.09 -18.88
C ASP A 130 0.29 -3.60 -18.57
N TYR A 131 -0.12 -3.16 -17.37
CA TYR A 131 -0.10 -1.77 -16.96
C TYR A 131 1.31 -1.19 -16.93
N ASN A 132 2.24 -1.81 -16.19
CA ASN A 132 3.61 -1.33 -16.07
C ASN A 132 4.34 -1.29 -17.43
N PRO A 133 4.32 -2.33 -18.27
CA PRO A 133 4.92 -2.27 -19.62
C PRO A 133 4.35 -1.12 -20.47
N ARG A 134 3.05 -0.89 -20.42
CA ARG A 134 2.40 0.18 -21.17
C ARG A 134 2.80 1.58 -20.67
N LEU A 135 2.87 1.78 -19.35
CA LEU A 135 3.33 3.03 -18.75
C LEU A 135 4.81 3.27 -19.10
N GLN A 136 5.67 2.26 -18.95
CA GLN A 136 7.09 2.35 -19.30
C GLN A 136 7.30 2.68 -20.79
N GLN A 137 6.44 2.19 -21.69
CA GLN A 137 6.48 2.57 -23.10
C GLN A 137 6.19 4.07 -23.28
N SER A 138 5.21 4.63 -22.58
CA SER A 138 4.89 6.08 -22.62
C SER A 138 6.06 6.91 -22.08
N ILE A 139 6.66 6.47 -20.98
CA ILE A 139 7.85 7.09 -20.38
C ILE A 139 9.03 7.07 -21.34
N ALA A 140 9.30 5.93 -21.99
CA ALA A 140 10.41 5.76 -22.94
C ALA A 140 10.26 6.64 -24.19
N THR A 141 9.04 6.78 -24.71
CA THR A 141 8.75 7.63 -25.87
C THR A 141 8.64 9.12 -25.53
N GLY A 142 8.50 9.47 -24.25
CA GLY A 142 8.26 10.84 -23.80
C GLY A 142 6.89 11.38 -24.22
N THR A 143 5.92 10.51 -24.51
CA THR A 143 4.58 10.88 -24.97
C THR A 143 3.50 10.09 -24.25
N VAL A 144 2.40 10.77 -23.90
CA VAL A 144 1.23 10.16 -23.28
C VAL A 144 0.00 10.38 -24.14
N ASP A 145 -0.89 9.39 -24.19
CA ASP A 145 -2.16 9.42 -24.92
C ASP A 145 -3.39 9.43 -23.97
N PHE A 146 -3.14 9.71 -22.69
CA PHE A 146 -4.14 9.84 -21.64
C PHE A 146 -3.99 11.18 -20.90
N ASP A 147 -5.09 11.67 -20.34
CA ASP A 147 -5.16 12.97 -19.67
C ASP A 147 -4.98 12.85 -18.15
N ILE A 148 -5.46 11.76 -17.58
CA ILE A 148 -5.38 11.43 -16.15
C ILE A 148 -4.70 10.07 -16.00
N LEU A 149 -3.83 9.94 -15.01
CA LEU A 149 -3.02 8.76 -14.73
C LEU A 149 -3.13 8.39 -13.25
N ALA A 150 -3.49 7.13 -12.95
CA ALA A 150 -3.31 6.56 -11.62
C ALA A 150 -2.00 5.79 -11.59
N MET A 151 -1.05 6.15 -10.71
CA MET A 151 0.24 5.46 -10.56
C MET A 151 0.79 5.59 -9.13
N GLY A 152 1.73 4.73 -8.79
CA GLY A 152 2.49 4.83 -7.54
C GLY A 152 3.52 5.94 -7.57
N ALA A 153 3.76 6.52 -6.40
CA ALA A 153 4.69 7.63 -6.20
C ALA A 153 6.13 7.38 -6.69
N PRO A 154 6.70 6.16 -6.60
CA PRO A 154 8.06 5.90 -7.09
C PRO A 154 8.29 6.26 -8.54
N LEU A 155 7.23 6.18 -9.37
CA LEU A 155 7.29 6.51 -10.80
C LEU A 155 7.34 8.03 -11.11
N GLU A 156 7.28 8.89 -10.08
CA GLU A 156 7.41 10.35 -10.28
C GLU A 156 8.77 10.71 -10.90
N GLY A 157 9.85 10.01 -10.53
CA GLY A 157 11.16 10.20 -11.13
C GLY A 157 11.17 9.98 -12.64
N ASP A 158 10.44 8.97 -13.10
CA ASP A 158 10.32 8.63 -14.51
C ASP A 158 9.33 9.54 -15.27
N THR A 159 8.29 10.02 -14.61
CA THR A 159 7.21 10.79 -15.26
C THR A 159 7.38 12.30 -15.10
N ALA A 160 7.42 12.83 -13.88
CA ALA A 160 7.65 14.24 -13.61
C ALA A 160 9.05 14.66 -14.09
N GLY A 161 10.08 13.82 -13.86
CA GLY A 161 11.44 14.07 -14.33
C GLY A 161 11.59 14.21 -15.83
N LYS A 162 10.65 13.68 -16.62
CA LYS A 162 10.57 13.85 -18.08
C LYS A 162 9.54 14.90 -18.52
N GLY A 163 8.95 15.64 -17.60
CA GLY A 163 7.95 16.67 -17.91
C GLY A 163 6.64 16.13 -18.47
N LEU A 164 6.26 14.89 -18.14
CA LEU A 164 5.03 14.26 -18.62
C LEU A 164 3.79 14.65 -17.80
N LEU A 165 3.99 15.27 -16.63
CA LEU A 165 2.92 15.65 -15.71
C LEU A 165 2.65 17.15 -15.75
N ASP A 166 1.40 17.53 -15.47
CA ASP A 166 0.97 18.89 -15.27
C ASP A 166 1.01 19.23 -13.78
N GLU A 167 1.55 20.42 -13.42
CA GLU A 167 1.67 20.85 -12.03
C GLU A 167 0.29 21.15 -11.42
N MET A 168 0.07 20.67 -10.21
CA MET A 168 -1.20 20.83 -9.47
C MET A 168 -1.48 22.31 -9.18
N PRO A 169 -2.62 22.84 -9.61
CA PRO A 169 -3.00 24.22 -9.27
C PRO A 169 -3.43 24.35 -7.82
N ASP A 170 -3.24 25.55 -7.23
CA ASP A 170 -3.50 25.79 -5.81
C ASP A 170 -4.95 25.56 -5.39
N TRP A 171 -5.92 25.80 -6.28
CA TRP A 171 -7.33 25.55 -5.96
C TRP A 171 -7.60 24.04 -5.74
N VAL A 172 -6.84 23.16 -6.40
CA VAL A 172 -6.93 21.70 -6.18
C VAL A 172 -6.41 21.36 -4.79
N LYS A 173 -5.24 21.89 -4.40
CA LYS A 173 -4.65 21.67 -3.07
C LYS A 173 -5.64 22.05 -1.96
N THR A 174 -6.33 23.18 -2.15
CA THR A 174 -7.39 23.63 -1.23
C THR A 174 -8.61 22.71 -1.24
N GLN A 175 -9.07 22.31 -2.43
CA GLN A 175 -10.26 21.46 -2.55
C GLN A 175 -10.08 20.09 -1.89
N ILE A 176 -8.88 19.50 -2.03
CA ILE A 176 -8.59 18.17 -1.46
C ILE A 176 -8.10 18.24 0.00
N ASP A 177 -7.94 19.44 0.58
CA ASP A 177 -7.46 19.62 1.95
C ASP A 177 -6.12 18.89 2.18
N MET A 178 -5.06 19.31 1.45
CA MET A 178 -3.74 18.67 1.55
C MET A 178 -3.11 18.79 2.94
N ASP A 179 -3.54 19.75 3.77
CA ASP A 179 -3.02 19.93 5.13
C ASP A 179 -3.42 18.75 6.05
N ASP A 180 -4.50 18.05 5.71
CA ASP A 180 -4.97 16.84 6.40
C ASP A 180 -4.14 15.58 6.09
N TYR A 181 -3.22 15.62 5.13
CA TYR A 181 -2.34 14.48 4.85
C TYR A 181 -1.43 14.16 6.04
N VAL A 182 -1.11 12.88 6.26
CA VAL A 182 -0.09 12.47 7.24
C VAL A 182 1.27 13.08 6.89
N ASP A 183 2.10 13.35 7.89
CA ASP A 183 3.29 14.18 7.71
C ASP A 183 4.29 13.60 6.72
N TYR A 184 4.46 12.28 6.66
CA TYR A 184 5.41 11.69 5.73
C TYR A 184 5.02 11.88 4.25
N LEU A 185 3.74 12.10 3.92
CA LEU A 185 3.26 12.40 2.57
C LEU A 185 3.36 13.89 2.18
N LYS A 186 3.78 14.75 3.11
CA LYS A 186 4.08 16.16 2.84
C LYS A 186 5.48 16.30 2.23
N ALA A 187 5.95 17.51 2.02
CA ALA A 187 7.31 17.72 1.49
C ALA A 187 8.40 17.14 2.41
N PRO A 188 9.46 16.51 1.89
CA PRO A 188 9.81 16.42 0.45
C PRO A 188 9.05 15.32 -0.32
N VAL A 189 8.45 14.34 0.35
CA VAL A 189 7.81 13.16 -0.30
C VAL A 189 6.59 13.55 -1.15
N GLY A 190 5.83 14.58 -0.77
CA GLY A 190 4.68 15.09 -1.51
C GLY A 190 5.02 16.00 -2.70
N THR A 191 6.31 16.22 -2.96
CA THR A 191 6.75 17.11 -4.04
C THR A 191 7.82 16.45 -4.90
N TRP A 192 7.93 16.87 -6.15
CA TRP A 192 9.02 16.54 -7.06
C TRP A 192 9.62 17.85 -7.59
N ASP A 193 10.92 18.05 -7.38
CA ASP A 193 11.62 19.30 -7.73
C ASP A 193 10.87 20.57 -7.25
N GLY A 194 10.40 20.52 -5.99
CA GLY A 194 9.65 21.61 -5.34
C GLY A 194 8.22 21.82 -5.83
N LYS A 195 7.72 20.99 -6.76
CA LYS A 195 6.38 21.07 -7.34
C LYS A 195 5.49 19.93 -6.90
N THR A 196 4.21 20.18 -6.80
CA THR A 196 3.21 19.16 -6.47
C THR A 196 2.54 18.66 -7.75
N TYR A 197 2.53 17.34 -7.94
CA TYR A 197 1.89 16.67 -9.07
C TYR A 197 0.83 15.67 -8.62
N ARG A 198 1.02 15.07 -7.43
CA ARG A 198 0.23 13.95 -6.93
C ARG A 198 -0.94 14.40 -6.06
N ILE A 199 -2.12 13.88 -6.37
CA ILE A 199 -3.19 13.74 -5.39
C ILE A 199 -3.03 12.35 -4.80
N SER A 200 -2.58 12.24 -3.56
CA SER A 200 -2.48 10.95 -2.88
C SER A 200 -3.86 10.35 -2.66
N LEU A 201 -3.96 9.06 -2.89
CA LEU A 201 -5.17 8.26 -2.61
C LEU A 201 -4.88 7.19 -1.57
N ASP A 202 -3.62 7.00 -1.22
CA ASP A 202 -3.11 5.90 -0.44
C ASP A 202 -1.89 6.32 0.38
N GLY A 203 -1.69 5.67 1.51
CA GLY A 203 -0.61 5.95 2.44
C GLY A 203 0.29 4.74 2.69
N ASP A 204 0.69 4.04 1.66
CA ASP A 204 1.40 2.77 1.72
C ASP A 204 2.55 2.71 2.72
N CYS A 205 2.47 1.73 3.60
CA CYS A 205 3.57 1.23 4.43
C CYS A 205 3.40 -0.26 4.64
N HIS A 206 4.49 -1.00 4.80
CA HIS A 206 4.40 -2.38 5.25
C HIS A 206 4.23 -2.45 6.77
N THR A 207 3.35 -3.34 7.21
CA THR A 207 3.13 -3.70 8.62
C THR A 207 3.22 -5.20 8.77
N LEU A 208 3.53 -5.70 9.97
CA LEU A 208 3.43 -7.12 10.29
C LEU A 208 1.99 -7.43 10.70
N ALA A 209 1.28 -8.22 9.90
CA ALA A 209 0.05 -8.87 10.30
C ALA A 209 0.36 -10.26 10.89
N TYR A 210 -0.24 -10.59 12.03
CA TYR A 210 0.00 -11.85 12.71
C TYR A 210 -1.28 -12.44 13.31
N ARG A 211 -1.28 -13.73 13.53
CA ARG A 211 -2.36 -14.50 14.12
C ARG A 211 -2.20 -14.59 15.64
N LYS A 212 -3.07 -13.91 16.40
CA LYS A 212 -3.08 -13.88 17.88
C LYS A 212 -3.27 -15.28 18.50
N ASP A 213 -4.05 -16.14 17.84
CA ASP A 213 -4.32 -17.49 18.29
C ASP A 213 -3.07 -18.40 18.32
N TYR A 214 -2.06 -18.12 17.49
CA TYR A 214 -0.78 -18.83 17.56
C TYR A 214 -0.01 -18.56 18.86
N PHE A 215 -0.14 -17.38 19.44
CA PHE A 215 0.55 -16.99 20.68
C PHE A 215 -0.24 -17.35 21.95
N THR A 216 -1.43 -17.90 21.79
CA THR A 216 -2.29 -18.39 22.88
C THR A 216 -2.55 -19.89 22.83
N ASP A 217 -2.26 -20.57 21.70
CA ASP A 217 -2.40 -22.03 21.57
C ASP A 217 -1.33 -22.75 22.41
N PRO A 218 -1.72 -23.68 23.32
CA PRO A 218 -0.76 -24.34 24.22
C PRO A 218 0.29 -25.20 23.49
N ALA A 219 -0.04 -25.81 22.36
CA ALA A 219 0.90 -26.66 21.63
C ALA A 219 1.94 -25.79 20.90
N ILE A 220 1.50 -24.71 20.26
CA ILE A 220 2.37 -23.79 19.56
C ILE A 220 3.27 -23.03 20.54
N THR A 221 2.73 -22.50 21.64
CA THR A 221 3.51 -21.81 22.66
C THR A 221 4.55 -22.72 23.32
N ALA A 222 4.21 -24.00 23.51
CA ALA A 222 5.19 -25.00 24.00
C ALA A 222 6.29 -25.30 22.98
N ALA A 223 5.96 -25.32 21.69
CA ALA A 223 6.94 -25.59 20.63
C ALA A 223 7.84 -24.39 20.33
N THR A 224 7.30 -23.18 20.34
CA THR A 224 8.01 -21.94 19.96
C THR A 224 8.67 -21.24 21.16
N GLY A 225 8.14 -21.44 22.37
CA GLY A 225 8.50 -20.68 23.57
C GLY A 225 7.99 -19.24 23.57
N MET A 226 7.11 -18.86 22.63
CA MET A 226 6.61 -17.50 22.46
C MET A 226 5.13 -17.42 22.82
N THR A 227 4.78 -16.44 23.66
CA THR A 227 3.40 -16.11 24.08
C THR A 227 2.97 -14.72 23.61
N GLU A 228 3.87 -13.98 22.97
CA GLU A 228 3.67 -12.66 22.40
C GLU A 228 4.20 -12.64 20.97
N PRO A 229 3.68 -11.77 20.08
CA PRO A 229 4.17 -11.65 18.71
C PRO A 229 5.63 -11.20 18.67
N PRO A 230 6.38 -11.60 17.62
CA PRO A 230 7.78 -11.21 17.47
C PRO A 230 7.92 -9.71 17.22
N THR A 231 8.94 -9.11 17.81
CA THR A 231 9.31 -7.70 17.62
C THR A 231 10.60 -7.54 16.82
N THR A 232 11.34 -8.63 16.58
CA THR A 232 12.57 -8.62 15.77
C THR A 232 12.55 -9.70 14.70
N TRP A 233 13.29 -9.51 13.62
CA TRP A 233 13.42 -10.49 12.55
C TRP A 233 14.02 -11.81 13.05
N ALA A 234 14.93 -11.75 14.00
CA ALA A 234 15.49 -12.96 14.62
C ALA A 234 14.39 -13.79 15.34
N GLN A 235 13.44 -13.12 16.00
CA GLN A 235 12.29 -13.78 16.62
C GLN A 235 11.31 -14.34 15.58
N VAL A 236 11.05 -13.60 14.47
CA VAL A 236 10.23 -14.10 13.35
C VAL A 236 10.82 -15.39 12.79
N ASP A 237 12.14 -15.43 12.56
CA ASP A 237 12.82 -16.59 12.00
C ASP A 237 12.83 -17.79 12.96
N ALA A 238 13.06 -17.52 14.25
CA ALA A 238 13.01 -18.55 15.30
C ALA A 238 11.60 -19.14 15.42
N PHE A 239 10.56 -18.31 15.42
CA PHE A 239 9.17 -18.72 15.42
C PHE A 239 8.84 -19.59 14.18
N THR A 240 9.19 -19.09 12.99
CA THR A 240 8.93 -19.76 11.71
C THR A 240 9.56 -21.17 11.67
N LYS A 241 10.79 -21.31 12.18
CA LYS A 241 11.46 -22.62 12.28
C LYS A 241 10.77 -23.55 13.30
N SER A 242 10.31 -23.01 14.42
CA SER A 242 9.77 -23.78 15.53
C SER A 242 8.30 -24.20 15.33
N VAL A 243 7.54 -23.48 14.53
CA VAL A 243 6.13 -23.78 14.27
C VAL A 243 5.94 -24.91 13.26
N LYS A 244 6.98 -25.26 12.51
CA LYS A 244 6.94 -26.36 11.53
C LYS A 244 6.49 -27.66 12.17
N GLY A 245 5.53 -28.34 11.54
CA GLY A 245 4.95 -29.60 12.02
C GLY A 245 3.92 -29.46 13.13
N GLN A 246 3.60 -28.23 13.55
CA GLN A 246 2.46 -27.98 14.43
C GLN A 246 1.15 -27.92 13.63
N VAL A 247 0.02 -27.92 14.33
CA VAL A 247 -1.32 -27.81 13.75
C VAL A 247 -1.80 -26.38 13.90
N ASP A 248 -2.27 -25.79 12.80
CA ASP A 248 -2.88 -24.46 12.79
C ASP A 248 -4.15 -24.46 13.65
N PRO A 249 -4.27 -23.56 14.66
CA PRO A 249 -5.36 -23.60 15.62
C PRO A 249 -6.73 -23.26 15.02
N LEU A 250 -6.79 -22.53 13.91
CA LEU A 250 -8.03 -22.14 13.25
C LEU A 250 -8.49 -23.16 12.21
N THR A 251 -7.57 -23.62 11.37
CA THR A 251 -7.89 -24.48 10.22
C THR A 251 -7.73 -25.97 10.49
N GLY A 252 -6.94 -26.34 11.50
CA GLY A 252 -6.58 -27.73 11.78
C GLY A 252 -5.61 -28.36 10.76
N LEU A 253 -5.07 -27.56 9.82
CA LEU A 253 -4.07 -27.98 8.85
C LEU A 253 -2.64 -27.86 9.44
N GLU A 254 -1.62 -28.18 8.65
CA GLU A 254 -0.24 -27.89 9.04
C GLU A 254 -0.03 -26.38 9.24
N ALA A 255 0.58 -26.01 10.34
CA ALA A 255 0.89 -24.62 10.66
C ALA A 255 2.08 -24.14 9.83
N HIS A 256 1.95 -22.96 9.24
CA HIS A 256 3.04 -22.28 8.56
C HIS A 256 3.45 -21.03 9.33
N GLY A 257 4.75 -20.71 9.30
CA GLY A 257 5.29 -19.52 9.92
C GLY A 257 5.06 -18.27 9.07
N PHE A 258 6.13 -17.56 8.82
CA PHE A 258 6.14 -16.33 8.04
C PHE A 258 5.99 -16.59 6.52
N LEU A 259 5.22 -15.77 5.81
CA LEU A 259 4.78 -16.04 4.43
C LEU A 259 5.05 -14.88 3.46
N ASP A 260 6.23 -14.31 3.40
CA ASP A 260 6.51 -13.20 2.47
C ASP A 260 6.81 -13.66 1.04
N PRO A 261 6.23 -13.02 0.02
CA PRO A 261 6.60 -13.26 -1.36
C PRO A 261 7.89 -12.49 -1.71
N LEU A 262 8.86 -13.16 -2.33
CA LEU A 262 10.13 -12.55 -2.74
C LEU A 262 10.24 -12.29 -4.24
N LYS A 263 9.24 -12.69 -5.01
CA LYS A 263 9.14 -12.38 -6.43
C LYS A 263 7.70 -12.03 -6.79
N TYR A 264 7.56 -10.96 -7.53
CA TYR A 264 6.25 -10.44 -7.90
C TYR A 264 6.09 -10.40 -9.42
N SER A 265 4.94 -10.86 -9.93
CA SER A 265 4.64 -10.82 -11.37
C SER A 265 4.61 -9.41 -11.96
N TRP A 266 4.50 -8.39 -11.12
CA TRP A 266 4.51 -6.98 -11.53
C TRP A 266 5.91 -6.39 -11.73
N GLY A 267 6.96 -7.15 -11.44
CA GLY A 267 8.36 -6.78 -11.59
C GLY A 267 8.83 -5.78 -10.51
N GLY A 268 9.67 -6.27 -9.60
CA GLY A 268 10.32 -5.46 -8.58
C GLY A 268 9.59 -5.36 -7.24
N PHE A 269 8.33 -5.76 -7.13
CA PHE A 269 7.58 -5.65 -5.86
C PHE A 269 8.02 -6.63 -4.78
N GLY A 270 8.59 -7.78 -5.13
CA GLY A 270 9.19 -8.70 -4.16
C GLY A 270 10.41 -8.13 -3.45
N PHE A 271 11.06 -7.13 -4.05
CA PHE A 271 12.18 -6.43 -3.43
C PHE A 271 11.77 -5.67 -2.15
N TYR A 272 10.53 -5.20 -2.05
CA TYR A 272 10.03 -4.53 -0.84
C TYR A 272 10.07 -5.45 0.38
N PHE A 273 9.71 -6.73 0.23
CA PHE A 273 9.69 -7.71 1.33
C PHE A 273 11.11 -8.06 1.81
N LEU A 274 12.09 -8.16 0.90
CA LEU A 274 13.49 -8.22 1.30
C LEU A 274 13.91 -6.91 1.97
N GLY A 275 13.44 -5.78 1.45
CA GLY A 275 13.66 -4.44 1.96
C GLY A 275 13.21 -4.24 3.40
N ASP A 276 12.12 -4.90 3.84
CA ASP A 276 11.64 -4.84 5.22
C ASP A 276 12.70 -5.32 6.22
N ARG A 277 13.36 -6.46 5.91
CA ARG A 277 14.46 -6.98 6.72
C ARG A 277 15.71 -6.12 6.60
N ALA A 278 16.07 -5.77 5.37
CA ALA A 278 17.27 -4.98 5.09
C ALA A 278 17.20 -3.57 5.72
N ALA A 279 16.03 -2.96 5.77
CA ALA A 279 15.83 -1.68 6.44
C ALA A 279 16.09 -1.78 7.95
N ALA A 280 15.59 -2.82 8.62
CA ALA A 280 15.85 -3.03 10.05
C ALA A 280 17.35 -3.19 10.34
N TYR A 281 18.08 -3.86 9.45
CA TYR A 281 19.54 -4.05 9.60
C TYR A 281 20.38 -2.86 9.13
N GLY A 282 19.90 -2.05 8.15
CA GLY A 282 20.78 -1.11 7.43
C GLY A 282 20.30 0.33 7.31
N LYS A 283 19.05 0.64 7.70
CA LYS A 283 18.60 2.03 7.83
C LYS A 283 18.98 2.53 9.22
N HIS A 284 20.15 3.18 9.28
CA HIS A 284 20.63 3.78 10.52
C HIS A 284 19.84 5.05 10.85
N PRO A 285 19.49 5.32 12.12
CA PRO A 285 18.73 6.52 12.50
C PRO A 285 19.38 7.84 12.06
N ASP A 286 20.72 7.91 12.05
CA ASP A 286 21.48 9.10 11.68
C ASP A 286 21.76 9.23 10.17
N ASP A 287 21.32 8.27 9.35
CA ASP A 287 21.53 8.28 7.90
C ASP A 287 20.19 8.22 7.15
N PRO A 288 19.80 9.27 6.40
CA PRO A 288 18.56 9.24 5.62
C PRO A 288 18.60 8.23 4.47
N ALA A 289 19.80 7.86 4.01
CA ALA A 289 20.01 6.98 2.86
C ALA A 289 20.18 5.53 3.29
N TRP A 290 19.52 4.58 2.58
CA TRP A 290 19.67 3.15 2.88
C TRP A 290 19.85 2.27 1.62
N LEU A 291 19.49 2.74 0.42
CA LEU A 291 19.64 2.00 -0.84
C LEU A 291 20.92 2.35 -1.60
N PHE A 292 21.30 3.63 -1.60
CA PHE A 292 22.49 4.13 -2.29
C PHE A 292 23.27 5.09 -1.39
N ASP A 293 24.54 5.25 -1.68
CA ASP A 293 25.34 6.34 -1.14
C ASP A 293 24.94 7.66 -1.83
N PRO A 294 24.50 8.68 -1.08
CA PRO A 294 23.93 9.89 -1.68
C PRO A 294 24.96 10.78 -2.43
N GLU A 295 26.26 10.59 -2.17
CA GLU A 295 27.31 11.35 -2.83
C GLU A 295 27.78 10.70 -4.14
N THR A 296 27.63 9.40 -4.27
CA THR A 296 28.23 8.63 -5.37
C THR A 296 27.24 7.77 -6.15
N MET A 297 26.01 7.59 -5.65
CA MET A 297 25.04 6.60 -6.13
C MET A 297 25.58 5.16 -6.14
N LYS A 298 26.61 4.86 -5.36
CA LYS A 298 27.03 3.46 -5.16
C LYS A 298 25.92 2.70 -4.43
N PRO A 299 25.53 1.53 -4.93
CA PRO A 299 24.55 0.70 -4.26
C PRO A 299 25.02 0.28 -2.86
N ARG A 300 24.11 0.30 -1.89
CA ARG A 300 24.36 -0.25 -0.54
C ARG A 300 23.81 -1.67 -0.38
N VAL A 301 23.15 -2.19 -1.41
CA VAL A 301 22.50 -3.52 -1.40
C VAL A 301 23.47 -4.71 -1.25
N ASN A 302 24.77 -4.48 -1.24
CA ASN A 302 25.80 -5.48 -0.94
C ASN A 302 26.60 -5.17 0.33
N ASN A 303 26.14 -4.21 1.15
CA ASN A 303 26.75 -4.00 2.47
C ASN A 303 26.34 -5.13 3.44
N PRO A 304 27.02 -5.25 4.61
CA PRO A 304 26.73 -6.32 5.57
C PRO A 304 25.28 -6.44 6.02
N ALA A 305 24.49 -5.34 6.04
CA ALA A 305 23.07 -5.37 6.40
C ALA A 305 22.21 -6.10 5.37
N TRP A 306 22.38 -5.80 4.11
CA TRP A 306 21.67 -6.45 3.01
C TRP A 306 22.10 -7.91 2.85
N VAL A 307 23.41 -8.18 3.00
CA VAL A 307 23.91 -9.56 3.00
C VAL A 307 23.27 -10.38 4.13
N GLN A 308 23.10 -9.79 5.32
CA GLN A 308 22.40 -10.44 6.43
C GLN A 308 20.95 -10.75 6.08
N ALA A 309 20.22 -9.78 5.53
CA ALA A 309 18.82 -9.99 5.13
C ALA A 309 18.65 -11.12 4.10
N ILE A 310 19.55 -11.18 3.10
CA ILE A 310 19.55 -12.26 2.10
C ILE A 310 19.89 -13.60 2.77
N GLN A 311 20.88 -13.63 3.69
CA GLN A 311 21.27 -14.84 4.39
C GLN A 311 20.14 -15.41 5.25
N ASP A 312 19.40 -14.55 5.98
CA ASP A 312 18.27 -14.97 6.80
C ASP A 312 17.20 -15.70 5.95
N VAL A 313 16.89 -15.17 4.78
CA VAL A 313 15.93 -15.81 3.86
C VAL A 313 16.50 -17.13 3.33
N MET A 314 17.76 -17.17 2.93
CA MET A 314 18.42 -18.42 2.49
C MET A 314 18.38 -19.49 3.59
N ASP A 315 18.57 -19.10 4.85
CA ASP A 315 18.52 -20.00 5.99
C ASP A 315 17.10 -20.55 6.26
N LEU A 316 16.05 -19.76 6.01
CA LEU A 316 14.67 -20.22 6.09
C LEU A 316 14.34 -21.22 4.97
N VAL A 317 14.82 -20.96 3.75
CA VAL A 317 14.69 -21.90 2.61
C VAL A 317 15.44 -23.21 2.89
N ALA A 318 16.67 -23.13 3.37
CA ALA A 318 17.50 -24.30 3.70
C ALA A 318 16.90 -25.13 4.85
N ALA A 319 16.19 -24.50 5.79
CA ALA A 319 15.44 -25.18 6.85
C ALA A 319 14.12 -25.80 6.38
N ASP A 320 13.75 -25.64 5.12
CA ASP A 320 12.49 -26.11 4.53
C ASP A 320 11.25 -25.59 5.31
N VAL A 321 11.31 -24.35 5.79
CA VAL A 321 10.21 -23.66 6.45
C VAL A 321 9.63 -22.54 5.60
N TYR A 322 10.34 -22.20 4.53
CA TYR A 322 9.90 -21.24 3.52
C TYR A 322 9.72 -22.01 2.19
N PRO A 323 8.48 -22.33 1.78
CA PRO A 323 8.25 -23.14 0.58
C PRO A 323 8.81 -22.44 -0.67
N VAL A 324 9.63 -23.16 -1.45
CA VAL A 324 10.23 -22.61 -2.69
C VAL A 324 9.15 -22.17 -3.69
N ASP A 325 8.01 -22.84 -3.69
CA ASP A 325 6.88 -22.48 -4.55
C ASP A 325 6.28 -21.11 -4.19
N GLN A 326 6.41 -20.66 -2.95
CA GLN A 326 6.00 -19.31 -2.52
C GLN A 326 6.94 -18.21 -3.05
N ILE A 327 8.23 -18.50 -3.17
CA ILE A 327 9.22 -17.57 -3.69
C ILE A 327 8.91 -17.16 -5.14
N ASN A 328 8.33 -18.07 -5.92
CA ASN A 328 8.03 -17.88 -7.34
C ASN A 328 6.54 -17.69 -7.66
N ALA A 329 5.68 -17.63 -6.64
CA ALA A 329 4.25 -17.52 -6.85
C ALA A 329 3.79 -16.06 -6.86
N ASP A 330 2.64 -15.82 -7.50
CA ASP A 330 1.98 -14.52 -7.45
C ASP A 330 1.57 -14.21 -5.99
N PRO A 331 2.00 -13.08 -5.41
CA PRO A 331 1.71 -12.72 -4.02
C PRO A 331 0.23 -12.60 -3.72
N ASN A 332 -0.60 -12.27 -4.71
CA ASN A 332 -2.06 -12.28 -4.54
C ASN A 332 -2.61 -13.70 -4.36
N THR A 333 -1.85 -14.74 -4.71
CA THR A 333 -2.22 -16.16 -4.53
C THR A 333 -1.43 -16.85 -3.43
N THR A 334 -0.34 -16.23 -2.96
CA THR A 334 0.49 -16.70 -1.83
C THR A 334 0.46 -15.66 -0.71
N GLY A 335 1.37 -15.61 0.21
CA GLY A 335 1.49 -14.60 1.24
C GLY A 335 0.14 -14.02 1.74
N PHE A 336 -0.30 -12.94 1.12
CA PHE A 336 -1.53 -12.23 1.48
C PHE A 336 -2.79 -13.13 1.45
N SER A 337 -3.07 -13.79 0.33
CA SER A 337 -4.26 -14.64 0.20
C SER A 337 -4.20 -15.87 1.11
N GLN A 338 -3.02 -16.44 1.34
CA GLN A 338 -2.84 -17.53 2.28
C GLN A 338 -3.04 -17.08 3.72
N PHE A 339 -2.57 -15.90 4.08
CA PHE A 339 -2.81 -15.32 5.41
C PHE A 339 -4.31 -15.13 5.64
N LEU A 340 -5.04 -14.50 4.69
CA LEU A 340 -6.49 -14.33 4.79
C LEU A 340 -7.23 -15.67 4.86
N ALA A 341 -6.77 -16.69 4.15
CA ALA A 341 -7.31 -18.04 4.22
C ALA A 341 -6.95 -18.82 5.50
N GLY A 342 -6.14 -18.24 6.38
CA GLY A 342 -5.75 -18.83 7.66
C GLY A 342 -4.67 -19.89 7.55
N THR A 343 -3.91 -19.97 6.46
CA THR A 343 -2.86 -20.96 6.26
C THR A 343 -1.48 -20.54 6.72
N GLY A 344 -1.30 -19.28 7.15
CA GLY A 344 -0.05 -18.74 7.67
C GLY A 344 -0.24 -17.98 8.97
N SER A 345 0.80 -17.96 9.79
CA SER A 345 0.77 -17.28 11.09
C SER A 345 1.07 -15.79 11.00
N MET A 346 1.89 -15.38 10.04
CA MET A 346 2.36 -14.00 9.89
C MET A 346 2.66 -13.69 8.42
N VAL A 347 2.51 -12.42 8.05
CA VAL A 347 2.91 -11.85 6.76
C VAL A 347 3.27 -10.39 6.95
N THR A 348 4.31 -9.89 6.30
CA THR A 348 4.42 -8.45 6.07
C THR A 348 3.62 -8.10 4.82
N TRP A 349 2.89 -7.01 4.89
CA TRP A 349 2.06 -6.56 3.79
C TRP A 349 1.75 -5.07 3.93
N TRP A 350 1.29 -4.49 2.85
CA TRP A 350 0.71 -3.15 2.93
C TRP A 350 -0.42 -3.11 3.95
N GLY A 351 -0.61 -1.99 4.62
CA GLY A 351 -1.55 -1.86 5.72
C GLY A 351 -3.01 -2.16 5.37
N ASP A 352 -3.38 -2.20 4.08
CA ASP A 352 -4.69 -2.66 3.61
C ASP A 352 -5.03 -4.11 4.02
N VAL A 353 -4.04 -4.89 4.47
CA VAL A 353 -4.29 -6.21 5.07
C VAL A 353 -5.28 -6.14 6.22
N GLY A 354 -5.35 -5.01 6.93
CA GLY A 354 -6.28 -4.82 8.04
C GLY A 354 -7.74 -4.79 7.59
N SER A 355 -8.09 -3.90 6.64
CA SER A 355 -9.45 -3.87 6.10
C SER A 355 -9.80 -5.19 5.40
N ASN A 356 -8.88 -5.78 4.66
CA ASN A 356 -9.09 -7.08 4.02
C ASN A 356 -9.27 -8.23 5.02
N ALA A 357 -8.49 -8.29 6.09
CA ALA A 357 -8.66 -9.32 7.13
C ALA A 357 -10.06 -9.27 7.75
N LYS A 358 -10.61 -8.06 7.96
CA LYS A 358 -11.90 -7.86 8.65
C LYS A 358 -13.10 -7.96 7.72
N THR A 359 -13.02 -7.44 6.50
CA THR A 359 -14.19 -7.23 5.66
C THR A 359 -14.19 -8.02 4.34
N ASN A 360 -13.08 -8.63 3.93
CA ASN A 360 -13.02 -9.45 2.73
C ASN A 360 -13.78 -10.77 2.93
N ASP A 361 -14.71 -11.10 2.03
CA ASP A 361 -15.55 -12.31 2.09
C ASP A 361 -14.76 -13.63 2.13
N SER A 362 -13.52 -13.63 1.62
CA SER A 362 -12.63 -14.80 1.64
C SER A 362 -11.77 -14.89 2.89
N SER A 363 -11.78 -13.89 3.76
CA SER A 363 -11.01 -13.88 5.00
C SER A 363 -11.66 -14.72 6.09
N VAL A 364 -10.86 -15.55 6.75
CA VAL A 364 -11.27 -16.31 7.95
C VAL A 364 -10.55 -15.85 9.21
N VAL A 365 -9.63 -14.87 9.09
CA VAL A 365 -8.71 -14.48 10.16
C VAL A 365 -9.11 -13.18 10.90
N GLY A 366 -10.19 -12.51 10.49
CA GLY A 366 -10.55 -11.17 10.99
C GLY A 366 -10.64 -11.04 12.51
N ASP A 367 -11.10 -12.08 13.21
CA ASP A 367 -11.26 -12.05 14.68
C ASP A 367 -9.97 -12.44 15.45
N VAL A 368 -8.96 -12.94 14.76
CA VAL A 368 -7.69 -13.43 15.34
C VAL A 368 -6.47 -12.68 14.84
N THR A 369 -6.63 -11.70 13.95
CA THR A 369 -5.52 -10.91 13.43
C THR A 369 -5.11 -9.79 14.40
N GLY A 370 -3.81 -9.62 14.57
CA GLY A 370 -3.17 -8.46 15.19
C GLY A 370 -2.19 -7.81 14.22
N PHE A 371 -1.78 -6.58 14.52
CA PHE A 371 -0.89 -5.81 13.68
C PHE A 371 0.19 -5.13 14.53
N SER A 372 1.36 -4.95 13.93
CA SER A 372 2.44 -4.14 14.49
C SER A 372 3.24 -3.51 13.35
N ILE A 373 4.10 -2.55 13.68
CA ILE A 373 5.13 -2.10 12.73
C ILE A 373 6.01 -3.28 12.33
N ASN A 374 6.71 -3.16 11.19
CA ASN A 374 7.66 -4.18 10.77
C ASN A 374 8.67 -4.52 11.87
N PRO A 375 9.07 -5.80 12.01
CA PRO A 375 10.05 -6.20 13.00
C PRO A 375 11.35 -5.43 12.90
N GLY A 376 11.93 -5.08 14.05
CA GLY A 376 13.23 -4.45 14.14
C GLY A 376 14.39 -5.46 14.10
N ALA A 377 15.60 -4.96 14.34
CA ALA A 377 16.81 -5.78 14.47
C ALA A 377 17.61 -5.39 15.73
N ASP A 378 18.21 -6.39 16.39
CA ASP A 378 19.02 -6.17 17.62
C ASP A 378 20.35 -5.48 17.34
N ARG A 379 20.71 -5.31 16.06
CA ARG A 379 21.90 -4.59 15.61
C ARG A 379 21.61 -3.86 14.30
N VAL A 380 22.28 -2.73 14.10
CA VAL A 380 22.18 -1.94 12.88
C VAL A 380 23.55 -1.69 12.29
N TYR A 381 23.66 -1.79 10.98
CA TYR A 381 24.91 -1.47 10.27
C TYR A 381 24.93 0.02 9.93
N ASN A 382 25.93 0.71 10.46
CA ASN A 382 26.19 2.11 10.16
C ASN A 382 27.05 2.22 8.89
N SER A 383 26.44 2.59 7.77
CA SER A 383 27.14 2.72 6.48
C SER A 383 28.16 3.86 6.46
N MET A 384 28.07 4.84 7.37
CA MET A 384 29.00 5.97 7.46
C MET A 384 30.30 5.56 8.14
N THR A 385 30.24 4.67 9.13
CA THR A 385 31.43 4.16 9.87
C THR A 385 31.88 2.80 9.36
N SER A 386 31.05 2.10 8.60
CA SER A 386 31.26 0.71 8.17
C SER A 386 31.33 -0.29 9.33
N GLU A 387 30.59 -0.05 10.40
CA GLU A 387 30.56 -0.88 11.60
C GLU A 387 29.13 -1.31 11.97
N TRP A 388 29.02 -2.46 12.65
CA TRP A 388 27.78 -2.88 13.30
C TRP A 388 27.67 -2.24 14.69
N GLU A 389 26.50 -1.69 14.98
CA GLU A 389 26.15 -1.10 16.27
C GLU A 389 25.04 -1.91 16.94
N THR A 390 25.05 -1.95 18.27
CA THR A 390 23.97 -2.57 19.08
C THR A 390 23.24 -1.46 19.81
N PRO A 391 22.05 -1.06 19.34
CA PRO A 391 21.25 -0.03 19.99
C PRO A 391 20.67 -0.54 21.33
N GLU A 392 20.20 0.38 22.18
CA GLU A 392 19.57 0.04 23.48
C GLU A 392 18.23 -0.68 23.31
N SER A 393 17.53 -0.43 22.21
CA SER A 393 16.30 -1.11 21.77
C SER A 393 16.44 -1.54 20.33
N PRO A 394 15.67 -2.54 19.84
CA PRO A 394 15.74 -2.95 18.45
C PRO A 394 15.63 -1.77 17.49
N ASN A 395 16.43 -1.77 16.43
CA ASN A 395 16.35 -0.78 15.37
C ASN A 395 15.11 -1.07 14.51
N PHE A 396 14.06 -0.31 14.72
CA PHE A 396 12.88 -0.32 13.85
C PHE A 396 13.09 0.66 12.70
N ALA A 397 12.77 0.22 11.49
CA ALA A 397 12.79 1.04 10.29
C ALA A 397 11.62 0.66 9.38
N PRO A 398 10.39 1.07 9.73
CA PRO A 398 9.19 0.75 8.95
C PRO A 398 9.37 1.14 7.49
N ASN A 399 9.06 0.22 6.58
CA ASN A 399 9.24 0.43 5.15
C ASN A 399 8.01 1.13 4.56
N MET A 400 8.20 2.35 4.05
CA MET A 400 7.17 3.09 3.30
C MET A 400 7.16 2.60 1.85
N ALA A 401 6.93 1.29 1.69
CA ALA A 401 6.97 0.58 0.42
C ALA A 401 5.91 1.14 -0.55
N TYR A 402 6.34 1.57 -1.73
CA TYR A 402 5.52 2.18 -2.77
C TYR A 402 5.02 3.61 -2.46
N ILE A 403 5.18 4.12 -1.25
CA ILE A 403 4.73 5.45 -0.77
C ILE A 403 3.22 5.70 -0.94
N GLY A 404 2.56 4.96 -1.78
CA GLY A 404 1.13 5.00 -2.07
C GLY A 404 0.78 5.35 -3.51
N TRP A 405 -0.43 4.96 -3.86
CA TRP A 405 -1.04 5.34 -5.12
C TRP A 405 -1.50 6.79 -5.12
N GLY A 406 -1.43 7.39 -6.30
CA GLY A 406 -1.95 8.73 -6.52
C GLY A 406 -2.57 8.89 -7.91
N VAL A 407 -3.32 9.98 -8.06
CA VAL A 407 -3.83 10.43 -9.34
C VAL A 407 -3.08 11.66 -9.78
N TYR A 408 -2.72 11.69 -11.04
CA TYR A 408 -1.94 12.72 -11.69
C TYR A 408 -2.64 13.20 -12.96
N VAL A 409 -2.43 14.46 -13.30
CA VAL A 409 -2.83 15.01 -14.60
C VAL A 409 -1.60 15.10 -15.49
N THR A 410 -1.73 14.70 -16.73
CA THR A 410 -0.60 14.70 -17.68
C THR A 410 -0.48 16.03 -18.44
N ASN A 411 0.69 16.30 -18.99
CA ASN A 411 0.96 17.49 -19.79
C ASN A 411 0.13 17.58 -21.09
N ARG A 412 -0.58 16.52 -21.46
CA ARG A 412 -1.47 16.49 -22.62
C ARG A 412 -2.59 17.53 -22.57
N VAL A 413 -2.97 17.97 -21.36
CA VAL A 413 -4.00 19.00 -21.17
C VAL A 413 -3.47 20.42 -21.17
N SER A 414 -2.14 20.63 -21.19
CA SER A 414 -1.51 21.94 -20.94
C SER A 414 -1.83 23.02 -22.01
N GLY A 415 -2.35 22.63 -23.17
CA GLY A 415 -2.73 23.56 -24.24
C GLY A 415 -4.21 23.98 -24.25
N ASP A 416 -5.04 23.45 -23.32
CA ASP A 416 -6.48 23.69 -23.26
C ASP A 416 -6.90 23.91 -21.80
N GLU A 417 -7.16 25.17 -21.46
CA GLU A 417 -7.52 25.61 -20.10
C GLU A 417 -8.78 24.91 -19.55
N LEU A 418 -9.81 24.72 -20.39
CA LEU A 418 -11.04 24.08 -19.97
C LEU A 418 -10.81 22.58 -19.72
N LYS A 419 -10.10 21.93 -20.61
CA LYS A 419 -9.74 20.52 -20.48
C LYS A 419 -8.82 20.29 -19.28
N ARG A 420 -7.84 21.18 -19.04
CA ARG A 420 -6.96 21.17 -17.88
C ARG A 420 -7.74 21.29 -16.57
N LYS A 421 -8.70 22.24 -16.49
CA LYS A 421 -9.55 22.41 -15.31
C LYS A 421 -10.43 21.17 -15.10
N ALA A 422 -10.97 20.58 -16.15
CA ALA A 422 -11.79 19.38 -16.07
C ALA A 422 -10.98 18.17 -15.56
N ALA A 423 -9.76 17.94 -16.08
CA ALA A 423 -8.89 16.85 -15.64
C ALA A 423 -8.54 16.97 -14.15
N TRP A 424 -8.11 18.17 -13.71
CA TRP A 424 -7.83 18.40 -12.29
C TRP A 424 -9.07 18.31 -11.41
N SER A 425 -10.24 18.71 -11.89
CA SER A 425 -11.50 18.56 -11.15
C SER A 425 -11.88 17.09 -10.94
N ALA A 426 -11.71 16.24 -11.98
CA ALA A 426 -11.95 14.81 -11.86
C ALA A 426 -10.97 14.15 -10.87
N ALA A 427 -9.68 14.48 -10.98
CA ALA A 427 -8.66 14.01 -10.05
C ALA A 427 -8.93 14.48 -8.62
N ALA A 428 -9.28 15.75 -8.42
CA ALA A 428 -9.62 16.31 -7.10
C ALA A 428 -10.87 15.69 -6.48
N HIS A 429 -11.84 15.25 -7.29
CA HIS A 429 -13.02 14.54 -6.79
C HIS A 429 -12.61 13.20 -6.16
N LEU A 430 -11.70 12.44 -6.81
CA LEU A 430 -11.16 11.19 -6.26
C LEU A 430 -10.35 11.42 -4.97
N GLY A 431 -9.63 12.54 -4.88
CA GLY A 431 -8.82 12.89 -3.70
C GLY A 431 -9.60 13.55 -2.55
N GLY A 432 -10.93 13.60 -2.62
CA GLY A 432 -11.75 14.18 -1.56
C GLY A 432 -11.68 13.39 -0.25
N LYS A 433 -11.58 14.08 0.90
CA LYS A 433 -11.36 13.41 2.20
C LYS A 433 -12.47 12.45 2.63
N ASP A 434 -13.71 12.75 2.25
CA ASP A 434 -14.86 11.90 2.62
C ASP A 434 -14.89 10.63 1.76
N LEU A 435 -14.50 10.73 0.48
CA LEU A 435 -14.31 9.56 -0.38
C LEU A 435 -13.14 8.70 0.11
N ALA A 436 -12.04 9.33 0.52
CA ALA A 436 -10.89 8.66 1.09
C ALA A 436 -11.23 7.81 2.32
N LEU A 437 -12.12 8.29 3.20
CA LEU A 437 -12.60 7.52 4.35
C LEU A 437 -13.24 6.21 3.91
N TRP A 438 -14.12 6.27 2.91
CA TRP A 438 -14.80 5.07 2.44
C TRP A 438 -13.83 4.08 1.78
N LEU A 439 -12.87 4.58 1.00
CA LEU A 439 -11.82 3.75 0.39
C LEU A 439 -10.98 3.01 1.44
N ALA A 440 -10.61 3.67 2.54
CA ALA A 440 -9.80 3.04 3.58
C ALA A 440 -10.60 2.08 4.48
N ALA A 441 -11.90 2.27 4.60
CA ALA A 441 -12.74 1.48 5.48
C ALA A 441 -13.25 0.17 4.85
N TYR A 442 -13.19 0.02 3.53
CA TYR A 442 -13.59 -1.19 2.84
C TYR A 442 -12.36 -1.89 2.19
N PRO A 443 -12.42 -3.19 1.81
CA PRO A 443 -11.26 -3.92 1.30
C PRO A 443 -10.90 -3.49 -0.14
N SER A 444 -10.40 -2.26 -0.28
CA SER A 444 -10.12 -1.63 -1.58
C SER A 444 -8.66 -1.73 -2.02
N GLY A 445 -7.76 -2.15 -1.13
CA GLY A 445 -6.31 -2.05 -1.34
C GLY A 445 -5.75 -0.64 -1.12
N PHE A 446 -6.53 0.28 -0.53
CA PHE A 446 -6.08 1.61 -0.13
C PHE A 446 -5.99 1.72 1.40
N GLN A 447 -4.93 2.34 1.88
CA GLN A 447 -4.67 2.57 3.28
C GLN A 447 -5.05 4.00 3.69
N PRO A 448 -5.30 4.27 4.98
CA PRO A 448 -5.42 5.63 5.46
C PRO A 448 -4.16 6.46 5.15
N TYR A 449 -4.35 7.67 4.63
CA TYR A 449 -3.28 8.60 4.29
C TYR A 449 -3.53 10.03 4.80
N ARG A 450 -4.62 10.21 5.55
CA ARG A 450 -5.05 11.47 6.12
C ARG A 450 -5.21 11.35 7.63
N ASN A 451 -4.87 12.41 8.36
CA ASN A 451 -5.08 12.46 9.82
C ASN A 451 -6.55 12.23 10.20
N SER A 452 -7.49 12.76 9.41
CA SER A 452 -8.93 12.59 9.63
C SER A 452 -9.44 11.16 9.43
N GLN A 453 -8.65 10.26 8.83
CA GLN A 453 -9.01 8.85 8.65
C GLN A 453 -8.68 7.98 9.88
N PHE A 454 -7.97 8.50 10.87
CA PHE A 454 -7.65 7.78 12.12
C PHE A 454 -8.69 8.04 13.24
N ASN A 455 -9.93 8.33 12.86
CA ASN A 455 -11.05 8.47 13.80
C ASN A 455 -11.68 7.10 14.07
N TYR A 456 -11.27 6.44 15.14
CA TYR A 456 -11.74 5.08 15.49
C TYR A 456 -13.26 5.00 15.69
N GLU A 457 -13.92 6.07 16.17
CA GLU A 457 -15.36 6.06 16.41
C GLU A 457 -16.16 5.89 15.09
N GLU A 458 -15.64 6.42 13.99
CA GLU A 458 -16.25 6.26 12.66
C GLU A 458 -16.16 4.81 12.16
N TYR A 459 -15.01 4.15 12.36
CA TYR A 459 -14.85 2.75 12.00
C TYR A 459 -15.67 1.83 12.91
N GLU A 460 -15.80 2.16 14.20
CA GLU A 460 -16.70 1.43 15.12
C GLU A 460 -18.15 1.53 14.66
N ALA A 461 -18.59 2.71 14.24
CA ALA A 461 -19.92 2.91 13.63
C ALA A 461 -20.11 2.10 12.35
N ALA A 462 -19.03 1.85 11.58
CA ALA A 462 -19.00 0.99 10.41
C ALA A 462 -18.90 -0.51 10.75
N GLY A 463 -18.80 -0.88 12.05
CA GLY A 463 -18.84 -2.28 12.53
C GLY A 463 -17.48 -2.91 12.81
N TYR A 464 -16.42 -2.12 12.89
CA TYR A 464 -15.12 -2.61 13.37
C TYR A 464 -15.06 -2.65 14.88
N ASP A 465 -14.26 -3.58 15.43
CA ASP A 465 -14.01 -3.66 16.87
C ASP A 465 -12.90 -2.67 17.27
N ARG A 466 -13.07 -1.99 18.40
CA ARG A 466 -12.07 -1.04 18.91
C ARG A 466 -10.68 -1.63 19.07
N ALA A 467 -10.56 -2.80 19.66
CA ALA A 467 -9.29 -3.47 19.88
C ALA A 467 -8.60 -3.86 18.54
N PHE A 468 -9.39 -4.22 17.53
CA PHE A 468 -8.86 -4.45 16.18
C PHE A 468 -8.31 -3.15 15.55
N LEU A 469 -9.03 -2.05 15.71
CA LEU A 469 -8.62 -0.75 15.17
C LEU A 469 -7.37 -0.20 15.87
N GLU A 470 -7.24 -0.40 17.18
CA GLU A 470 -6.04 0.02 17.93
C GLU A 470 -4.79 -0.69 17.41
N ASP A 471 -4.87 -1.97 17.08
CA ASP A 471 -3.77 -2.69 16.44
C ASP A 471 -3.58 -2.23 14.98
N TYR A 472 -4.65 -2.25 14.17
CA TYR A 472 -4.62 -2.01 12.73
C TYR A 472 -4.23 -0.57 12.37
N LEU A 473 -5.07 0.39 12.74
CA LEU A 473 -4.79 1.81 12.46
C LEU A 473 -3.61 2.32 13.27
N GLY A 474 -3.41 1.78 14.49
CA GLY A 474 -2.27 2.08 15.33
C GLY A 474 -0.95 1.71 14.65
N SER A 475 -0.82 0.51 14.08
CA SER A 475 0.40 0.06 13.39
C SER A 475 0.71 0.91 12.15
N ASN A 476 -0.30 1.34 11.40
CA ASN A 476 -0.13 2.24 10.27
C ASN A 476 0.38 3.61 10.74
N LEU A 477 -0.27 4.17 11.76
CA LEU A 477 0.09 5.48 12.29
C LEU A 477 1.49 5.49 12.94
N ASP A 478 1.84 4.43 13.67
CA ASP A 478 3.18 4.25 14.25
C ASP A 478 4.24 4.13 13.16
N SER A 479 3.95 3.45 12.05
CA SER A 479 4.84 3.37 10.89
C SER A 479 5.03 4.74 10.24
N TYR A 480 3.96 5.49 9.98
CA TYR A 480 4.02 6.82 9.35
C TYR A 480 4.76 7.87 10.18
N ASN A 481 4.64 7.79 11.49
CA ASN A 481 5.26 8.74 12.41
C ASN A 481 6.63 8.28 12.93
N HIS A 482 7.10 7.10 12.49
CA HIS A 482 8.36 6.58 12.98
C HIS A 482 9.54 7.42 12.49
N PRO A 483 10.41 7.95 13.39
CA PRO A 483 11.47 8.87 13.00
C PRO A 483 12.54 8.23 12.10
N ASN A 484 12.64 6.90 12.12
CA ASN A 484 13.56 6.12 11.29
C ASN A 484 12.86 5.37 10.16
N ALA A 485 11.73 5.86 9.65
CA ALA A 485 11.05 5.23 8.53
C ALA A 485 11.96 5.12 7.29
N ALA A 486 11.95 3.95 6.64
CA ALA A 486 12.68 3.70 5.42
C ALA A 486 11.83 4.16 4.23
N ILE A 487 12.10 5.37 3.75
CA ILE A 487 11.40 5.95 2.59
C ILE A 487 12.15 5.56 1.33
N GLU A 488 11.43 5.05 0.33
CA GLU A 488 12.04 4.70 -0.94
C GLU A 488 12.34 5.95 -1.79
N PRO A 489 13.39 5.89 -2.64
CA PRO A 489 13.69 6.98 -3.54
C PRO A 489 12.72 7.02 -4.73
N ARG A 490 12.37 8.23 -5.16
CA ARG A 490 11.57 8.47 -6.36
C ARG A 490 12.49 8.93 -7.50
N ILE A 491 13.37 8.03 -7.95
CA ILE A 491 14.38 8.31 -8.98
C ILE A 491 14.05 7.61 -10.29
N PRO A 492 14.53 8.11 -11.45
CA PRO A 492 14.34 7.44 -12.73
C PRO A 492 14.86 6.00 -12.71
N GLY A 493 14.06 5.07 -13.24
CA GLY A 493 14.42 3.67 -13.37
C GLY A 493 14.28 2.85 -12.09
N ILE A 494 13.62 3.34 -11.03
CA ILE A 494 13.56 2.65 -9.73
C ILE A 494 13.06 1.19 -9.85
N PHE A 495 12.04 0.93 -10.68
CA PHE A 495 11.56 -0.43 -10.92
C PHE A 495 12.50 -1.29 -11.76
N GLN A 496 13.43 -0.71 -12.52
CA GLN A 496 14.50 -1.48 -13.16
C GLN A 496 15.49 -2.00 -12.11
N TYR A 497 15.85 -1.16 -11.13
CA TYR A 497 16.69 -1.58 -10.00
C TYR A 497 16.01 -2.72 -9.21
N TYR A 498 14.75 -2.60 -8.86
CA TYR A 498 14.02 -3.59 -8.07
C TYR A 498 13.81 -4.91 -8.83
N SER A 499 13.40 -4.85 -10.10
CA SER A 499 13.19 -6.06 -10.91
C SER A 499 14.48 -6.87 -11.10
N ILE A 500 15.60 -6.19 -11.35
CA ILE A 500 16.87 -6.90 -11.48
C ILE A 500 17.35 -7.48 -10.13
N ALA A 501 17.04 -6.78 -9.02
CA ALA A 501 17.35 -7.30 -7.69
C ALA A 501 16.56 -8.58 -7.39
N GLU A 502 15.25 -8.64 -7.73
CA GLU A 502 14.47 -9.87 -7.63
C GLU A 502 15.07 -11.01 -8.47
N ASP A 503 15.44 -10.73 -9.72
CA ASP A 503 15.99 -11.74 -10.62
C ASP A 503 17.31 -12.31 -10.09
N GLU A 504 18.21 -11.47 -9.59
CA GLU A 504 19.48 -11.90 -9.01
C GLU A 504 19.25 -12.63 -7.66
N LEU A 505 18.31 -12.18 -6.84
CA LEU A 505 17.90 -12.87 -5.62
C LEU A 505 17.41 -14.29 -5.93
N MET A 506 16.55 -14.46 -6.93
CA MET A 506 16.05 -15.78 -7.35
C MET A 506 17.18 -16.69 -7.84
N LYS A 507 18.19 -16.16 -8.54
CA LYS A 507 19.38 -16.93 -8.93
C LYS A 507 20.17 -17.40 -7.69
N GLY A 508 20.32 -16.53 -6.69
CA GLY A 508 20.92 -16.87 -5.42
C GLY A 508 20.17 -17.98 -4.68
N MET A 509 18.83 -17.85 -4.56
CA MET A 509 17.98 -18.88 -3.96
C MET A 509 18.02 -20.21 -4.73
N ALA A 510 18.23 -20.19 -6.04
CA ALA A 510 18.41 -21.38 -6.87
C ALA A 510 19.84 -21.95 -6.81
N GLY A 511 20.74 -21.41 -5.99
CA GLY A 511 22.11 -21.88 -5.82
C GLY A 511 23.05 -21.59 -7.00
N GLN A 512 22.71 -20.58 -7.84
CA GLN A 512 23.60 -20.15 -8.92
C GLN A 512 24.76 -19.26 -8.42
N TYR A 513 24.68 -18.77 -7.20
CA TYR A 513 25.72 -18.05 -6.48
C TYR A 513 26.14 -18.82 -5.22
N ALA A 514 27.38 -18.63 -4.75
CA ALA A 514 27.91 -19.38 -3.62
C ALA A 514 27.27 -18.98 -2.25
N GLY A 515 26.41 -17.98 -2.21
CA GLY A 515 25.69 -17.56 -1.01
C GLY A 515 25.25 -16.10 -1.06
N ALA A 516 24.85 -15.57 0.09
CA ALA A 516 24.26 -14.25 0.22
C ALA A 516 25.17 -13.11 -0.28
N GLN A 517 26.47 -13.17 -0.01
CA GLN A 517 27.41 -12.13 -0.45
C GLN A 517 27.49 -12.06 -1.97
N GLU A 518 27.67 -13.20 -2.68
CA GLU A 518 27.75 -13.19 -4.14
C GLU A 518 26.41 -12.76 -4.77
N THR A 519 25.28 -13.12 -4.15
CA THR A 519 23.96 -12.65 -4.58
C THR A 519 23.85 -11.13 -4.47
N ALA A 520 24.23 -10.57 -3.33
CA ALA A 520 24.23 -9.14 -3.07
C ALA A 520 25.18 -8.37 -4.02
N ASP A 521 26.37 -8.93 -4.28
CA ASP A 521 27.35 -8.35 -5.22
C ASP A 521 26.82 -8.35 -6.66
N ALA A 522 26.09 -9.40 -7.07
CA ALA A 522 25.45 -9.46 -8.38
C ALA A 522 24.36 -8.37 -8.52
N ILE A 523 23.53 -8.18 -7.49
CA ILE A 523 22.53 -7.09 -7.43
C ILE A 523 23.24 -5.73 -7.57
N ALA A 524 24.26 -5.48 -6.74
CA ALA A 524 24.98 -4.21 -6.75
C ALA A 524 25.64 -3.93 -8.12
N ALA A 525 26.27 -4.94 -8.73
CA ALA A 525 26.88 -4.80 -10.04
C ALA A 525 25.86 -4.51 -11.16
N ALA A 526 24.66 -5.04 -11.05
CA ALA A 526 23.56 -4.72 -11.99
C ALA A 526 23.04 -3.30 -11.76
N TRP A 527 22.89 -2.85 -10.52
CA TRP A 527 22.48 -1.51 -10.16
C TRP A 527 23.47 -0.43 -10.63
N GLU A 528 24.76 -0.67 -10.51
CA GLU A 528 25.80 0.23 -11.04
C GLU A 528 25.62 0.48 -12.53
N LYS A 529 25.33 -0.58 -13.31
CA LYS A 529 25.09 -0.45 -14.76
C LYS A 529 23.86 0.40 -15.08
N ILE A 530 22.76 0.22 -14.32
CA ILE A 530 21.54 1.02 -14.48
C ILE A 530 21.83 2.49 -14.17
N THR A 531 22.54 2.77 -13.07
CA THR A 531 22.95 4.13 -12.68
C THR A 531 23.75 4.81 -13.80
N ASP A 532 24.73 4.12 -14.36
CA ASP A 532 25.56 4.67 -15.44
C ASP A 532 24.78 4.87 -16.75
N GLN A 533 23.85 3.97 -17.08
CA GLN A 533 22.99 4.08 -18.26
C GLN A 533 22.01 5.25 -18.18
N ILE A 534 21.44 5.52 -17.00
CA ILE A 534 20.51 6.64 -16.80
C ILE A 534 21.29 7.97 -16.72
N GLY A 535 22.48 7.95 -16.11
CA GLY A 535 23.36 9.10 -15.91
C GLY A 535 23.58 9.40 -14.43
N ARG A 536 24.75 9.00 -13.93
CA ARG A 536 25.12 9.03 -12.51
C ARG A 536 24.95 10.40 -11.86
N ASP A 537 25.43 11.46 -12.48
CA ASP A 537 25.35 12.83 -11.91
C ASP A 537 23.89 13.28 -11.72
N SER A 538 23.02 12.96 -12.68
CA SER A 538 21.60 13.22 -12.59
C SER A 538 20.95 12.40 -11.47
N GLN A 539 21.30 11.12 -11.35
CA GLN A 539 20.78 10.24 -10.31
C GLN A 539 21.21 10.72 -8.91
N ILE A 540 22.46 11.17 -8.73
CA ILE A 540 22.93 11.76 -7.47
C ILE A 540 22.06 12.94 -7.06
N ALA A 541 21.83 13.89 -7.97
CA ALA A 541 21.03 15.08 -7.69
C ALA A 541 19.58 14.73 -7.31
N LEU A 542 18.96 13.82 -8.07
CA LEU A 542 17.58 13.41 -7.84
C LEU A 542 17.42 12.56 -6.56
N TYR A 543 18.41 11.71 -6.26
CA TYR A 543 18.40 10.93 -5.03
C TYR A 543 18.50 11.83 -3.78
N LYS A 544 19.43 12.80 -3.78
CA LYS A 544 19.51 13.80 -2.72
C LYS A 544 18.19 14.55 -2.56
N ALA A 545 17.63 15.04 -3.64
CA ALA A 545 16.35 15.74 -3.61
C ALA A 545 15.21 14.86 -3.05
N SER A 546 15.17 13.56 -3.39
CA SER A 546 14.18 12.62 -2.84
C SER A 546 14.34 12.37 -1.33
N LEU A 547 15.55 12.56 -0.79
CA LEU A 547 15.86 12.46 0.64
C LEU A 547 15.69 13.79 1.40
N GLY A 548 15.39 14.90 0.70
CA GLY A 548 15.29 16.23 1.29
C GLY A 548 16.66 16.86 1.61
N MET A 549 17.73 16.44 0.90
CA MET A 549 19.10 16.91 1.07
C MET A 549 19.46 18.03 0.06
#